data_3c447be13d6e3670108d724776b48aab
#
_entry.id   3c447be13d6e3670108d724776b48aab
#
_cell.length_a   1.000
_cell.length_b   1.000
_cell.length_c   1.000
_cell.angle_alpha   90.00
_cell.angle_beta   90.00
_cell.angle_gamma   90.00
#
_symmetry.space_group_name_H-M   'P 1'
#
loop_
_entity.id
_entity.type
_entity.pdbx_description
1 polymer ?
#
loop_
_entity_poly.entity_id
_entity_poly.type
_entity_poly.pdbx_seq_one_letter_code
_entity_poly.pdbx_strand_id
1 'polypeptide(L)'
;MTFDVDKTIKYWLDSAMYDLETGKSLLEIKRFPYALFLGHLALEKVLKALVVKTTKEHAPYTHALTLLAKKTKIEMPESIIDQLAEYTEFHIESRYPDEKMDFYKKSTDEFSNKKFKEIEDLYTWLIQKL
;
A
#
# COMPACT_ATOMS: atom_id res chain seq x y z
N MET A 1 21.17 -7.41 -20.68
CA MET A 1 19.93 -6.63 -20.71
C MET A 1 20.01 -5.44 -19.80
N THR A 2 19.56 -4.30 -20.26
CA THR A 2 19.61 -3.06 -19.50
C THR A 2 18.33 -2.92 -18.68
N PHE A 3 18.47 -2.50 -17.43
CA PHE A 3 17.33 -2.18 -16.58
C PHE A 3 16.62 -0.93 -17.12
N ASP A 4 15.34 -1.06 -17.42
CA ASP A 4 14.53 0.02 -17.96
C ASP A 4 13.72 0.68 -16.83
N VAL A 5 14.16 1.86 -16.42
CA VAL A 5 13.56 2.61 -15.31
C VAL A 5 12.09 2.94 -15.58
N ASP A 6 11.81 3.53 -16.74
CA ASP A 6 10.45 3.98 -17.06
C ASP A 6 9.47 2.81 -17.18
N LYS A 7 9.91 1.72 -17.77
CA LYS A 7 9.10 0.53 -17.91
C LYS A 7 8.81 -0.12 -16.56
N THR A 8 9.79 -0.11 -15.66
CA THR A 8 9.63 -0.65 -14.31
C THR A 8 8.67 0.20 -13.49
N ILE A 9 8.78 1.52 -13.59
CA ILE A 9 7.84 2.45 -12.92
C ILE A 9 6.42 2.17 -13.41
N LYS A 10 6.22 2.06 -14.72
CA LYS A 10 4.90 1.78 -15.29
C LYS A 10 4.34 0.46 -14.77
N TYR A 11 5.19 -0.58 -14.71
CA TYR A 11 4.78 -1.88 -14.17
C TYR A 11 4.24 -1.75 -12.75
N TRP A 12 4.97 -1.05 -11.88
CA TRP A 12 4.53 -0.88 -10.50
C TRP A 12 3.23 -0.08 -10.40
N LEU A 13 3.08 0.97 -11.20
CA LEU A 13 1.88 1.80 -11.18
C LEU A 13 0.65 1.06 -11.71
N ASP A 14 0.80 0.33 -12.80
CA ASP A 14 -0.31 -0.45 -13.35
C ASP A 14 -0.77 -1.52 -12.34
N SER A 15 0.19 -2.17 -11.69
CA SER A 15 -0.10 -3.19 -10.68
C SER A 15 -0.74 -2.58 -9.43
N ALA A 16 -0.28 -1.40 -9.03
CA ALA A 16 -0.86 -0.68 -7.88
C ALA A 16 -2.32 -0.33 -8.14
N MET A 17 -2.63 0.20 -9.32
CA MET A 17 -4.00 0.55 -9.69
C MET A 17 -4.90 -0.69 -9.71
N TYR A 18 -4.41 -1.79 -10.25
CA TYR A 18 -5.15 -3.04 -10.27
C TYR A 18 -5.49 -3.50 -8.85
N ASP A 19 -4.51 -3.44 -7.95
CA ASP A 19 -4.72 -3.85 -6.55
C ASP A 19 -5.71 -2.93 -5.83
N LEU A 20 -5.63 -1.62 -6.07
CA LEU A 20 -6.55 -0.67 -5.44
C LEU A 20 -7.98 -0.92 -5.88
N GLU A 21 -8.19 -1.13 -7.17
CA GLU A 21 -9.52 -1.42 -7.72
C GLU A 21 -10.07 -2.75 -7.20
N THR A 22 -9.22 -3.78 -7.12
CA THR A 22 -9.61 -5.06 -6.55
C THR A 22 -9.98 -4.93 -5.08
N GLY A 23 -9.19 -4.18 -4.33
CA GLY A 23 -9.47 -3.90 -2.92
C GLY A 23 -10.81 -3.20 -2.74
N LYS A 24 -11.10 -2.23 -3.60
CA LYS A 24 -12.38 -1.51 -3.54
C LYS A 24 -13.56 -2.44 -3.83
N SER A 25 -13.42 -3.34 -4.79
CA SER A 25 -14.45 -4.35 -5.07
C SER A 25 -14.69 -5.27 -3.88
N LEU A 26 -13.62 -5.70 -3.21
CA LEU A 26 -13.73 -6.52 -2.00
C LEU A 26 -14.40 -5.76 -0.85
N LEU A 27 -14.11 -4.46 -0.75
CA LEU A 27 -14.76 -3.61 0.24
C LEU A 27 -16.27 -3.56 0.02
N GLU A 28 -16.70 -3.42 -1.23
CA GLU A 28 -18.12 -3.36 -1.60
C GLU A 28 -18.88 -4.65 -1.25
N ILE A 29 -18.24 -5.81 -1.39
CA ILE A 29 -18.84 -7.09 -1.02
C ILE A 29 -18.51 -7.50 0.42
N LYS A 30 -17.97 -6.56 1.20
CA LYS A 30 -17.71 -6.72 2.64
C LYS A 30 -16.67 -7.78 2.99
N ARG A 31 -15.70 -7.99 2.12
CA ARG A 31 -14.52 -8.83 2.40
C ARG A 31 -13.41 -7.95 2.97
N PHE A 32 -13.67 -7.41 4.15
CA PHE A 32 -12.91 -6.31 4.73
C PHE A 32 -11.41 -6.60 4.96
N PRO A 33 -11.01 -7.71 5.59
CA PRO A 33 -9.59 -7.93 5.82
C PRO A 33 -8.78 -7.97 4.52
N TYR A 34 -9.28 -8.64 3.50
CA TYR A 34 -8.57 -8.71 2.22
C TYR A 34 -8.66 -7.41 1.44
N ALA A 35 -9.73 -6.63 1.60
CA ALA A 35 -9.80 -5.29 1.01
C ALA A 35 -8.67 -4.42 1.55
N LEU A 36 -8.44 -4.44 2.87
CA LEU A 36 -7.35 -3.68 3.49
C LEU A 36 -5.97 -4.20 3.10
N PHE A 37 -5.82 -5.51 2.93
CA PHE A 37 -4.60 -6.10 2.42
C PHE A 37 -4.27 -5.58 1.02
N LEU A 38 -5.26 -5.57 0.13
CA LEU A 38 -5.08 -5.05 -1.23
C LEU A 38 -4.76 -3.56 -1.22
N GLY A 39 -5.36 -2.80 -0.32
CA GLY A 39 -5.01 -1.40 -0.13
C GLY A 39 -3.54 -1.22 0.26
N HIS A 40 -3.05 -2.04 1.19
CA HIS A 40 -1.63 -2.05 1.53
C HIS A 40 -0.75 -2.34 0.32
N LEU A 41 -1.10 -3.35 -0.48
CA LEU A 41 -0.32 -3.69 -1.67
C LEU A 41 -0.29 -2.55 -2.68
N ALA A 42 -1.40 -1.84 -2.85
CA ALA A 42 -1.43 -0.69 -3.76
C ALA A 42 -0.44 0.39 -3.31
N LEU A 43 -0.42 0.72 -2.02
CA LEU A 43 0.54 1.68 -1.48
C LEU A 43 1.98 1.20 -1.62
N GLU A 44 2.22 -0.08 -1.33
CA GLU A 44 3.55 -0.68 -1.49
C GLU A 44 4.07 -0.49 -2.91
N LYS A 45 3.24 -0.75 -3.90
CA LYS A 45 3.64 -0.69 -5.30
C LYS A 45 3.87 0.74 -5.79
N VAL A 46 3.06 1.71 -5.34
CA VAL A 46 3.32 3.12 -5.64
C VAL A 46 4.64 3.57 -5.02
N LEU A 47 4.89 3.19 -3.77
CA LEU A 47 6.15 3.51 -3.11
C LEU A 47 7.33 2.89 -3.84
N LYS A 48 7.20 1.65 -4.33
CA LYS A 48 8.25 1.02 -5.13
C LYS A 48 8.50 1.76 -6.44
N ALA A 49 7.45 2.26 -7.08
CA ALA A 49 7.61 3.11 -8.28
C ALA A 49 8.40 4.37 -7.95
N LEU A 50 8.10 5.00 -6.83
CA LEU A 50 8.82 6.20 -6.39
C LEU A 50 10.27 5.90 -6.03
N VAL A 51 10.56 4.75 -5.41
CA VAL A 51 11.93 4.33 -5.12
C VAL A 51 12.70 4.13 -6.42
N VAL A 52 12.12 3.46 -7.41
CA VAL A 52 12.77 3.27 -8.72
C VAL A 52 13.04 4.61 -9.38
N LYS A 53 12.10 5.53 -9.33
CA LYS A 53 12.27 6.88 -9.88
C LYS A 53 13.45 7.61 -9.23
N THR A 54 13.57 7.50 -7.92
CA THR A 54 14.60 8.20 -7.14
C THR A 54 15.97 7.57 -7.30
N THR A 55 16.05 6.24 -7.17
CA THR A 55 17.32 5.52 -7.13
C THR A 55 17.83 5.08 -8.51
N LYS A 56 16.94 4.99 -9.49
CA LYS A 56 17.24 4.42 -10.81
C LYS A 56 17.66 2.95 -10.73
N GLU A 57 17.25 2.27 -9.66
CA GLU A 57 17.51 0.86 -9.38
C GLU A 57 16.21 0.16 -9.04
N HIS A 58 16.23 -1.17 -8.98
CA HIS A 58 15.08 -1.94 -8.51
C HIS A 58 14.73 -1.58 -7.07
N ALA A 59 13.43 -1.56 -6.78
CA ALA A 59 12.97 -1.37 -5.42
C ALA A 59 13.36 -2.59 -4.56
N PRO A 60 13.61 -2.39 -3.26
CA PRO A 60 13.96 -3.50 -2.37
C PRO A 60 12.80 -4.47 -2.21
N TYR A 61 13.13 -5.73 -1.95
CA TYR A 61 12.13 -6.77 -1.74
C TYR A 61 11.65 -6.70 -0.28
N THR A 62 10.63 -5.87 -0.05
CA THR A 62 10.08 -5.66 1.29
C THR A 62 8.60 -5.27 1.20
N HIS A 63 7.85 -5.58 2.24
CA HIS A 63 6.47 -5.16 2.41
C HIS A 63 6.32 -4.03 3.43
N ALA A 64 7.43 -3.56 4.00
CA ALA A 64 7.43 -2.50 5.00
C ALA A 64 7.30 -1.13 4.33
N LEU A 65 6.11 -0.53 4.45
CA LEU A 65 5.82 0.74 3.79
C LEU A 65 6.71 1.87 4.29
N THR A 66 7.03 1.89 5.58
CA THR A 66 7.88 2.94 6.16
C THR A 66 9.31 2.87 5.63
N LEU A 67 9.84 1.67 5.41
CA LEU A 67 11.16 1.50 4.80
C LEU A 67 11.17 2.01 3.36
N LEU A 68 10.14 1.65 2.60
CA LEU A 68 10.00 2.13 1.21
C LEU A 68 9.88 3.65 1.16
N ALA A 69 9.07 4.23 2.04
CA ALA A 69 8.89 5.68 2.12
C ALA A 69 10.23 6.40 2.33
N LYS A 70 11.04 5.87 3.23
CA LYS A 70 12.37 6.44 3.50
C LYS A 70 13.25 6.41 2.27
N LYS A 71 13.20 5.35 1.49
CA LYS A 71 14.02 5.20 0.29
C LYS A 71 13.56 6.07 -0.88
N THR A 72 12.35 6.61 -0.84
CA THR A 72 11.89 7.56 -1.86
C THR A 72 12.57 8.91 -1.73
N LYS A 73 13.13 9.21 -0.56
CA LYS A 73 13.72 10.52 -0.22
C LYS A 73 12.73 11.68 -0.30
N ILE A 74 11.44 11.37 -0.34
CA ILE A 74 10.38 12.37 -0.27
C ILE A 74 10.14 12.71 1.19
N GLU A 75 10.11 14.01 1.49
CA GLU A 75 9.79 14.46 2.85
C GLU A 75 8.31 14.20 3.12
N MET A 76 8.03 13.43 4.17
CA MET A 76 6.67 13.06 4.54
C MET A 76 6.39 13.49 5.98
N PRO A 77 5.21 14.10 6.22
CA PRO A 77 4.81 14.42 7.60
C PRO A 77 4.77 13.18 8.47
N GLU A 78 5.02 13.35 9.76
CA GLU A 78 4.98 12.23 10.72
C GLU A 78 3.64 11.50 10.70
N SER A 79 2.55 12.23 10.49
CA SER A 79 1.21 11.63 10.39
C SER A 79 1.11 10.61 9.26
N ILE A 80 1.76 10.87 8.13
CA ILE A 80 1.78 9.93 7.00
C ILE A 80 2.64 8.71 7.34
N ILE A 81 3.78 8.92 7.98
CA ILE A 81 4.65 7.82 8.41
C ILE A 81 3.89 6.90 9.39
N ASP A 82 3.14 7.48 10.32
CA ASP A 82 2.34 6.70 11.27
C ASP A 82 1.26 5.90 10.55
N GLN A 83 0.60 6.49 9.55
CA GLN A 83 -0.38 5.76 8.74
C GLN A 83 0.27 4.59 8.00
N LEU A 84 1.43 4.81 7.39
CA LEU A 84 2.15 3.75 6.68
C LEU A 84 2.55 2.62 7.62
N ALA A 85 2.93 2.94 8.86
CA ALA A 85 3.24 1.92 9.87
C ALA A 85 2.00 1.08 10.20
N GLU A 86 0.86 1.72 10.36
CA GLU A 86 -0.40 1.03 10.62
C GLU A 86 -0.76 0.10 9.46
N TYR A 87 -0.71 0.59 8.23
CA TYR A 87 -1.11 -0.20 7.07
C TYR A 87 -0.16 -1.36 6.79
N THR A 88 1.10 -1.25 7.19
CA THR A 88 2.05 -2.36 7.07
C THR A 88 1.56 -3.60 7.84
N GLU A 89 0.91 -3.38 8.99
CA GLU A 89 0.36 -4.49 9.78
C GLU A 89 -0.77 -5.23 9.05
N PHE A 90 -1.50 -4.54 8.18
CA PHE A 90 -2.58 -5.18 7.41
C PHE A 90 -2.06 -6.31 6.52
N HIS A 91 -0.82 -6.24 6.07
CA HIS A 91 -0.20 -7.27 5.26
C HIS A 91 -0.12 -8.61 5.99
N ILE A 92 0.23 -8.58 7.27
CA ILE A 92 0.40 -9.80 8.07
C ILE A 92 -0.93 -10.24 8.68
N GLU A 93 -1.64 -9.31 9.31
CA GLU A 93 -2.86 -9.61 10.07
C GLU A 93 -3.99 -10.16 9.19
N SER A 94 -4.10 -9.69 7.94
CA SER A 94 -5.15 -10.17 7.03
C SER A 94 -4.93 -11.60 6.56
N ARG A 95 -3.66 -11.99 6.33
CA ARG A 95 -3.32 -13.31 5.79
C ARG A 95 -3.00 -14.34 6.86
N TYR A 96 -2.54 -13.91 8.01
CA TYR A 96 -2.12 -14.78 9.11
C TYR A 96 -2.82 -14.34 10.40
N PRO A 97 -4.16 -14.51 10.46
CA PRO A 97 -4.90 -14.10 11.64
C PRO A 97 -4.48 -14.93 12.86
N ASP A 98 -4.50 -14.30 14.03
CA ASP A 98 -4.24 -15.01 15.28
C ASP A 98 -5.43 -15.87 15.67
N GLU A 99 -5.29 -16.67 16.74
CA GLU A 99 -6.34 -17.57 17.22
C GLU A 99 -7.63 -16.83 17.57
N LYS A 100 -7.52 -15.58 18.01
CA LYS A 100 -8.68 -14.77 18.40
C LYS A 100 -9.32 -14.07 17.22
N MET A 101 -8.67 -14.10 16.05
CA MET A 101 -9.14 -13.39 14.86
C MET A 101 -9.33 -11.90 15.11
N ASP A 102 -8.45 -11.29 15.90
CA ASP A 102 -8.59 -9.89 16.33
C ASP A 102 -8.70 -8.91 15.18
N PHE A 103 -7.87 -9.07 14.15
CA PHE A 103 -7.94 -8.20 12.99
C PHE A 103 -9.26 -8.35 12.26
N TYR A 104 -9.77 -9.57 12.13
CA TYR A 104 -11.05 -9.83 11.47
C TYR A 104 -12.21 -9.20 12.24
N LYS A 105 -12.17 -9.26 13.58
CA LYS A 105 -13.16 -8.63 14.44
C LYS A 105 -13.10 -7.12 14.39
N LYS A 106 -11.89 -6.57 14.33
CA LYS A 106 -11.63 -5.14 14.22
C LYS A 106 -12.07 -4.57 12.86
N SER A 107 -12.04 -5.41 11.80
CA SER A 107 -12.36 -5.01 10.43
C SER A 107 -13.87 -4.95 10.21
N THR A 108 -14.54 -4.09 10.98
CA THR A 108 -15.95 -3.79 10.81
C THR A 108 -16.17 -2.96 9.55
N ASP A 109 -17.43 -2.80 9.15
CA ASP A 109 -17.80 -1.95 8.02
C ASP A 109 -17.26 -0.53 8.21
N GLU A 110 -17.54 0.06 9.37
CA GLU A 110 -17.10 1.43 9.68
C GLU A 110 -15.56 1.58 9.65
N PHE A 111 -14.86 0.71 10.36
CA PHE A 111 -13.39 0.74 10.41
C PHE A 111 -12.79 0.56 9.02
N SER A 112 -13.26 -0.43 8.28
CA SER A 112 -12.69 -0.80 6.99
C SER A 112 -12.93 0.25 5.93
N ASN A 113 -14.12 0.84 5.89
CA ASN A 113 -14.40 1.94 4.98
C ASN A 113 -13.58 3.18 5.30
N LYS A 114 -13.41 3.49 6.59
CA LYS A 114 -12.56 4.61 7.02
C LYS A 114 -11.12 4.40 6.60
N LYS A 115 -10.57 3.22 6.89
CA LYS A 115 -9.16 2.93 6.56
C LYS A 115 -8.94 2.88 5.06
N PHE A 116 -9.86 2.30 4.31
CA PHE A 116 -9.70 2.23 2.86
C PHE A 116 -9.74 3.63 2.24
N LYS A 117 -10.59 4.51 2.77
CA LYS A 117 -10.62 5.92 2.31
C LYS A 117 -9.30 6.63 2.59
N GLU A 118 -8.72 6.41 3.77
CA GLU A 118 -7.39 6.94 4.12
C GLU A 118 -6.33 6.44 3.13
N ILE A 119 -6.39 5.16 2.79
CA ILE A 119 -5.47 4.54 1.84
C ILE A 119 -5.63 5.17 0.45
N GLU A 120 -6.86 5.36 -0.02
CA GLU A 120 -7.12 6.00 -1.31
C GLU A 120 -6.58 7.43 -1.35
N ASP A 121 -6.77 8.19 -0.27
CA ASP A 121 -6.29 9.57 -0.20
C ASP A 121 -4.75 9.60 -0.22
N LEU A 122 -4.11 8.69 0.51
CA LEU A 122 -2.66 8.58 0.52
C LEU A 122 -2.13 8.11 -0.84
N TYR A 123 -2.81 7.16 -1.48
CA TYR A 123 -2.48 6.72 -2.83
C TYR A 123 -2.46 7.92 -3.79
N THR A 124 -3.49 8.74 -3.77
CA THR A 124 -3.60 9.92 -4.62
C THR A 124 -2.47 10.90 -4.34
N TRP A 125 -2.14 11.12 -3.07
CA TRP A 125 -1.05 12.01 -2.68
C TRP A 125 0.30 11.51 -3.19
N LEU A 126 0.55 10.20 -3.08
CA LEU A 126 1.80 9.60 -3.57
C LEU A 126 1.91 9.67 -5.10
N ILE A 127 0.81 9.42 -5.82
CA ILE A 127 0.79 9.51 -7.28
C ILE A 127 1.22 10.90 -7.74
N GLN A 128 0.85 11.95 -7.01
CA GLN A 128 1.25 13.32 -7.35
C GLN A 128 2.75 13.57 -7.23
N LYS A 129 3.48 12.69 -6.55
CA LYS A 129 4.94 12.80 -6.39
C LYS A 129 5.72 12.22 -7.58
N LEU A 130 5.03 11.53 -8.46
CA LEU A 130 5.63 11.02 -9.69
C LEU A 130 5.78 12.15 -10.70
#